data_ff0539f6cc26e80c837b2a3c0cbd3e40
#
_entry.id   ff0539f6cc26e80c837b2a3c0cbd3e40
#
_cell.length_a   1.000
_cell.length_b   1.000
_cell.length_c   1.000
_cell.angle_alpha   90.00
_cell.angle_beta   90.00
_cell.angle_gamma   90.00
#
_symmetry.space_group_name_H-M   'P 1'
#
loop_
_entity.id
_entity.type
_entity.pdbx_description
1 polymer ?
#
loop_
_entity_poly.entity_id
_entity_poly.type
_entity_poly.pdbx_seq_one_letter_code
_entity_poly.pdbx_strand_id
1 'polypeptide(L)'
;MNKTITALTIIMASFAANASVLPETPVPFKSGTGAIDNDTVYIGLGSAGTAWYKLDTQAKDKKWTALAAFPGGPRDQATSAFIDGNLYVFGGIGKNSEGLTQVFNDVHKYNPKTNSWVKLMSHAPMGMAGHVTFVHNGKAYVTGGVNQNIFNGYFEDLNEAGKDSTAIDKIN
;
A
#
# COMPACT_ATOMS: atom_id res chain seq x y z
N MET A 1 2.26 63.44 29.73
CA MET A 1 2.16 61.97 29.83
C MET A 1 2.12 61.40 28.39
N ASN A 2 3.27 60.98 27.88
CA ASN A 2 3.36 60.38 26.54
C ASN A 2 3.12 58.85 26.67
N LYS A 3 2.08 58.37 26.07
CA LYS A 3 1.82 56.93 25.96
C LYS A 3 2.54 56.39 24.71
N THR A 4 3.63 55.66 24.96
CA THR A 4 4.35 54.95 23.91
C THR A 4 3.51 53.69 23.57
N ILE A 5 2.96 53.62 22.35
CA ILE A 5 2.29 52.44 21.82
C ILE A 5 3.37 51.55 21.22
N THR A 6 3.68 50.43 21.88
CA THR A 6 4.56 49.42 21.35
C THR A 6 3.75 48.56 20.33
N ALA A 7 4.08 48.73 19.06
CA ALA A 7 3.50 47.90 18.01
C ALA A 7 4.07 46.46 18.11
N LEU A 8 3.21 45.49 18.40
CA LEU A 8 3.53 44.05 18.36
C LEU A 8 3.54 43.61 16.91
N THR A 9 4.71 43.44 16.32
CA THR A 9 4.87 42.88 14.97
C THR A 9 4.66 41.35 15.06
N ILE A 10 3.51 40.86 14.61
CA ILE A 10 3.27 39.43 14.43
C ILE A 10 3.94 38.98 13.16
N ILE A 11 5.06 38.25 13.26
CA ILE A 11 5.69 37.58 12.13
C ILE A 11 4.87 36.32 11.84
N MET A 12 4.02 36.39 10.82
CA MET A 12 3.38 35.21 10.25
C MET A 12 4.41 34.46 9.40
N ALA A 13 4.98 33.39 9.93
CA ALA A 13 5.76 32.46 9.12
C ALA A 13 4.77 31.72 8.21
N SER A 14 4.76 32.07 6.93
CA SER A 14 4.05 31.29 5.91
C SER A 14 4.80 29.98 5.71
N PHE A 15 4.24 28.86 6.20
CA PHE A 15 4.67 27.53 5.80
C PHE A 15 4.21 27.33 4.34
N ALA A 16 5.08 27.62 3.39
CA ALA A 16 4.87 27.15 2.03
C ALA A 16 5.06 25.61 2.04
N ALA A 17 3.98 24.86 1.95
CA ALA A 17 4.06 23.45 1.67
C ALA A 17 4.61 23.30 0.24
N ASN A 18 5.89 23.00 0.11
CA ASN A 18 6.49 22.65 -1.17
C ASN A 18 6.03 21.26 -1.57
N ALA A 19 4.87 21.15 -2.20
CA ALA A 19 4.45 19.92 -2.85
C ALA A 19 5.36 19.69 -4.06
N SER A 20 6.32 18.78 -3.96
CA SER A 20 7.08 18.33 -5.12
C SER A 20 6.23 17.32 -5.91
N VAL A 21 6.01 17.61 -7.20
CA VAL A 21 5.33 16.67 -8.09
C VAL A 21 6.32 15.55 -8.43
N LEU A 22 5.95 14.31 -8.14
CA LEU A 22 6.68 13.13 -8.59
C LEU A 22 6.41 12.90 -10.08
N PRO A 23 7.35 12.31 -10.83
CA PRO A 23 7.10 11.93 -12.23
C PRO A 23 5.97 10.89 -12.32
N GLU A 24 5.30 10.87 -13.46
CA GLU A 24 4.27 9.87 -13.73
C GLU A 24 4.81 8.45 -13.53
N THR A 25 3.95 7.57 -13.00
CA THR A 25 4.31 6.16 -12.82
C THR A 25 4.48 5.46 -14.18
N PRO A 26 5.40 4.49 -14.31
CA PRO A 26 5.67 3.81 -15.59
C PRO A 26 4.47 3.09 -16.19
N VAL A 27 3.48 2.77 -15.37
CA VAL A 27 2.21 2.13 -15.75
C VAL A 27 1.07 2.77 -14.96
N PRO A 28 -0.18 2.72 -15.44
CA PRO A 28 -1.34 3.11 -14.64
C PRO A 28 -1.37 2.35 -13.31
N PHE A 29 -1.56 3.05 -12.20
CA PHE A 29 -1.40 2.50 -10.87
C PHE A 29 -2.71 2.61 -10.07
N LYS A 30 -3.38 1.46 -9.87
CA LYS A 30 -4.65 1.33 -9.15
C LYS A 30 -4.59 0.11 -8.23
N SER A 31 -5.17 0.21 -7.03
CA SER A 31 -5.27 -0.89 -6.03
C SER A 31 -3.92 -1.53 -5.65
N GLY A 32 -2.83 -0.83 -5.92
CA GLY A 32 -1.49 -1.27 -5.56
C GLY A 32 -1.12 -0.87 -4.13
N THR A 33 0.16 -1.03 -3.82
CA THR A 33 0.72 -0.67 -2.52
C THR A 33 2.04 0.07 -2.68
N GLY A 34 2.44 0.79 -1.66
CA GLY A 34 3.72 1.48 -1.64
C GLY A 34 4.27 1.65 -0.24
N ALA A 35 5.56 1.87 -0.15
CA ALA A 35 6.26 2.19 1.08
C ALA A 35 7.40 3.16 0.78
N ILE A 36 7.90 3.80 1.82
CA ILE A 36 9.04 4.71 1.73
C ILE A 36 10.15 4.24 2.67
N ASP A 37 11.39 4.33 2.20
CA ASP A 37 12.59 4.16 3.01
C ASP A 37 13.48 5.40 2.81
N ASN A 38 13.59 6.22 3.84
CA ASN A 38 14.21 7.53 3.75
C ASN A 38 13.65 8.34 2.57
N ASP A 39 14.47 8.60 1.56
CA ASP A 39 14.11 9.38 0.37
C ASP A 39 13.69 8.51 -0.82
N THR A 40 13.58 7.21 -0.67
CA THR A 40 13.23 6.28 -1.74
C THR A 40 11.79 5.80 -1.59
N VAL A 41 10.97 6.09 -2.59
CA VAL A 41 9.59 5.59 -2.71
C VAL A 41 9.60 4.28 -3.49
N TYR A 42 8.84 3.30 -3.02
CA TYR A 42 8.61 2.00 -3.65
C TYR A 42 7.12 1.83 -3.92
N ILE A 43 6.75 1.41 -5.13
CA ILE A 43 5.36 1.12 -5.51
C ILE A 43 5.29 -0.17 -6.32
N GLY A 44 4.17 -0.88 -6.22
CA GLY A 44 3.95 -2.11 -7.00
C GLY A 44 2.58 -2.73 -6.78
N LEU A 45 2.33 -3.83 -7.47
CA LEU A 45 1.09 -4.61 -7.43
C LEU A 45 -0.12 -3.84 -7.97
N GLY A 46 -1.33 -4.30 -7.65
CA GLY A 46 -2.54 -3.74 -8.23
C GLY A 46 -2.55 -3.87 -9.75
N SER A 47 -2.95 -2.82 -10.46
CA SER A 47 -2.96 -2.80 -11.93
C SER A 47 -1.57 -2.91 -12.57
N ALA A 48 -0.49 -2.76 -11.82
CA ALA A 48 0.86 -3.05 -12.26
C ALA A 48 1.19 -4.55 -12.29
N GLY A 49 0.26 -5.42 -11.89
CA GLY A 49 0.44 -6.87 -11.85
C GLY A 49 1.48 -7.28 -10.81
N THR A 50 2.60 -7.85 -11.25
CA THR A 50 3.74 -8.21 -10.39
C THR A 50 4.87 -7.18 -10.41
N ALA A 51 4.74 -6.12 -11.20
CA ALA A 51 5.78 -5.12 -11.34
C ALA A 51 5.97 -4.30 -10.06
N TRP A 52 7.23 -3.95 -9.79
CA TRP A 52 7.64 -3.04 -8.74
C TRP A 52 8.62 -2.02 -9.28
N TYR A 53 8.52 -0.82 -8.73
CA TYR A 53 9.36 0.30 -9.10
C TYR A 53 9.83 1.04 -7.85
N LYS A 54 10.99 1.71 -7.98
CA LYS A 54 11.50 2.66 -6.98
C LYS A 54 11.82 4.00 -7.61
N LEU A 55 11.75 5.04 -6.80
CA LEU A 55 12.11 6.40 -7.15
C LEU A 55 12.88 7.03 -5.99
N ASP A 56 14.08 7.56 -6.27
CA ASP A 56 14.79 8.44 -5.34
C ASP A 56 14.25 9.87 -5.48
N THR A 57 13.64 10.38 -4.41
CA THR A 57 13.01 11.70 -4.38
C THR A 57 14.04 12.84 -4.32
N GLN A 58 15.28 12.57 -3.97
CA GLN A 58 16.38 13.54 -3.91
C GLN A 58 17.23 13.57 -5.19
N ALA A 59 17.08 12.56 -6.05
CA ALA A 59 17.81 12.55 -7.32
C ALA A 59 17.50 13.79 -8.15
N LYS A 60 18.53 14.37 -8.77
CA LYS A 60 18.38 15.52 -9.66
C LYS A 60 17.47 15.21 -10.86
N ASP A 61 17.62 14.02 -11.39
CA ASP A 61 16.82 13.46 -12.48
C ASP A 61 15.96 12.32 -11.93
N LYS A 62 14.75 12.68 -11.47
CA LYS A 62 13.83 11.75 -10.83
C LYS A 62 13.24 10.80 -11.86
N LYS A 63 13.63 9.52 -11.79
CA LYS A 63 13.14 8.47 -12.68
C LYS A 63 12.77 7.22 -11.91
N TRP A 64 11.62 6.64 -12.28
CA TRP A 64 11.24 5.32 -11.79
C TRP A 64 12.19 4.25 -12.35
N THR A 65 12.69 3.41 -11.49
CA THR A 65 13.53 2.26 -11.83
C THR A 65 12.78 0.98 -11.53
N ALA A 66 12.68 0.08 -12.52
CA ALA A 66 12.07 -1.23 -12.32
C ALA A 66 12.90 -2.10 -11.38
N LEU A 67 12.21 -2.87 -10.56
CA LEU A 67 12.78 -3.83 -9.62
C LEU A 67 12.44 -5.26 -10.05
N ALA A 68 13.02 -6.24 -9.35
CA ALA A 68 12.61 -7.64 -9.51
C ALA A 68 11.11 -7.79 -9.34
N ALA A 69 10.48 -8.55 -10.24
CA ALA A 69 9.05 -8.81 -10.18
C ALA A 69 8.67 -9.58 -8.90
N PHE A 70 7.50 -9.28 -8.37
CA PHE A 70 6.96 -9.94 -7.18
C PHE A 70 6.62 -11.40 -7.47
N PRO A 71 7.14 -12.37 -6.69
CA PRO A 71 6.97 -13.79 -6.99
C PRO A 71 5.63 -14.37 -6.54
N GLY A 72 4.86 -13.64 -5.73
CA GLY A 72 3.59 -14.11 -5.16
C GLY A 72 2.38 -13.99 -6.09
N GLY A 73 2.61 -13.62 -7.37
CA GLY A 73 1.55 -13.41 -8.35
C GLY A 73 0.86 -12.04 -8.25
N PRO A 74 0.11 -11.63 -9.30
CA PRO A 74 -0.64 -10.39 -9.31
C PRO A 74 -1.67 -10.38 -8.19
N ARG A 75 -1.77 -9.25 -7.47
CA ARG A 75 -2.76 -9.07 -6.40
C ARG A 75 -3.08 -7.61 -6.17
N ASP A 76 -4.31 -7.37 -5.77
CA ASP A 76 -4.84 -6.07 -5.37
C ASP A 76 -4.87 -5.95 -3.84
N GLN A 77 -4.95 -4.72 -3.34
CA GLN A 77 -5.25 -4.43 -1.94
C GLN A 77 -4.29 -5.10 -0.92
N ALA A 78 -3.08 -5.45 -1.35
CA ALA A 78 -1.99 -5.78 -0.44
C ALA A 78 -1.49 -4.50 0.25
N THR A 79 -0.81 -4.65 1.37
CA THR A 79 -0.09 -3.53 2.00
C THR A 79 1.41 -3.79 2.03
N SER A 80 2.18 -2.73 2.18
CA SER A 80 3.63 -2.85 2.28
C SER A 80 4.20 -1.91 3.32
N ALA A 81 5.36 -2.27 3.85
CA ALA A 81 6.09 -1.47 4.83
C ALA A 81 7.59 -1.74 4.76
N PHE A 82 8.39 -0.73 5.08
CA PHE A 82 9.83 -0.89 5.30
C PHE A 82 10.14 -1.17 6.76
N ILE A 83 10.95 -2.21 7.02
CA ILE A 83 11.42 -2.57 8.34
C ILE A 83 12.88 -3.01 8.19
N ASP A 84 13.78 -2.40 8.95
CA ASP A 84 15.21 -2.71 8.98
C ASP A 84 15.84 -2.83 7.58
N GLY A 85 15.56 -1.83 6.72
CA GLY A 85 16.14 -1.73 5.38
C GLY A 85 15.61 -2.75 4.36
N ASN A 86 14.50 -3.44 4.65
CA ASN A 86 13.83 -4.35 3.73
C ASN A 86 12.36 -3.96 3.56
N LEU A 87 11.83 -4.16 2.35
CA LEU A 87 10.42 -3.98 2.05
C LEU A 87 9.67 -5.28 2.32
N TYR A 88 8.57 -5.20 3.04
CA TYR A 88 7.67 -6.32 3.29
C TYR A 88 6.34 -6.07 2.61
N VAL A 89 5.75 -7.12 2.04
CA VAL A 89 4.41 -7.11 1.44
C VAL A 89 3.55 -8.11 2.19
N PHE A 90 2.35 -7.68 2.56
CA PHE A 90 1.41 -8.44 3.38
C PHE A 90 0.12 -8.68 2.62
N GLY A 91 -0.33 -9.94 2.53
CA GLY A 91 -1.65 -10.33 2.07
C GLY A 91 -2.03 -9.81 0.67
N GLY A 92 -3.23 -9.30 0.56
CA GLY A 92 -3.88 -8.89 -0.68
C GLY A 92 -4.81 -9.96 -1.25
N ILE A 93 -5.47 -9.66 -2.36
CA ILE A 93 -6.40 -10.55 -3.06
C ILE A 93 -5.97 -10.74 -4.51
N GLY A 94 -6.04 -11.94 -5.03
CA GLY A 94 -5.65 -12.27 -6.41
C GLY A 94 -6.05 -13.67 -6.78
N LYS A 95 -5.47 -14.18 -7.87
CA LYS A 95 -5.67 -15.57 -8.28
C LYS A 95 -4.58 -16.47 -7.69
N ASN A 96 -4.98 -17.62 -7.16
CA ASN A 96 -4.05 -18.67 -6.75
C ASN A 96 -3.60 -19.52 -7.97
N SER A 97 -2.79 -20.55 -7.73
CA SER A 97 -2.28 -21.45 -8.78
C SER A 97 -3.37 -22.22 -9.53
N GLU A 98 -4.56 -22.33 -8.95
CA GLU A 98 -5.73 -23.00 -9.54
C GLU A 98 -6.64 -22.02 -10.28
N GLY A 99 -6.27 -20.72 -10.33
CA GLY A 99 -7.08 -19.67 -10.95
C GLY A 99 -8.27 -19.20 -10.09
N LEU A 100 -8.37 -19.67 -8.85
CA LEU A 100 -9.42 -19.27 -7.91
C LEU A 100 -9.06 -17.97 -7.21
N THR A 101 -10.07 -17.13 -6.93
CA THR A 101 -9.86 -15.91 -6.16
C THR A 101 -9.52 -16.27 -4.71
N GLN A 102 -8.42 -15.72 -4.21
CA GLN A 102 -7.91 -15.99 -2.86
C GLN A 102 -7.51 -14.70 -2.18
N VAL A 103 -7.89 -14.56 -0.90
CA VAL A 103 -7.34 -13.56 0.02
C VAL A 103 -6.12 -14.18 0.69
N PHE A 104 -4.93 -13.64 0.38
CA PHE A 104 -3.65 -14.19 0.81
C PHE A 104 -3.33 -13.83 2.26
N ASN A 105 -2.64 -14.73 2.95
CA ASN A 105 -2.09 -14.51 4.29
C ASN A 105 -0.56 -14.52 4.32
N ASP A 106 0.07 -14.67 3.17
CA ASP A 106 1.52 -14.77 3.05
C ASP A 106 2.21 -13.41 3.25
N VAL A 107 3.49 -13.48 3.58
CA VAL A 107 4.38 -12.33 3.71
C VAL A 107 5.58 -12.55 2.80
N HIS A 108 5.89 -11.55 2.00
CA HIS A 108 7.09 -11.53 1.16
C HIS A 108 8.02 -10.41 1.60
N LYS A 109 9.31 -10.69 1.56
CA LYS A 109 10.39 -9.76 1.88
C LYS A 109 11.21 -9.47 0.64
N TYR A 110 11.39 -8.20 0.33
CA TYR A 110 12.30 -7.72 -0.71
C TYR A 110 13.55 -7.12 -0.08
N ASN A 111 14.70 -7.51 -0.59
CA ASN A 111 15.98 -6.94 -0.21
C ASN A 111 16.47 -5.97 -1.31
N PRO A 112 16.53 -4.65 -1.04
CA PRO A 112 16.96 -3.66 -2.02
C PRO A 112 18.41 -3.81 -2.47
N LYS A 113 19.29 -4.39 -1.63
CA LYS A 113 20.70 -4.55 -1.92
C LYS A 113 20.94 -5.64 -2.95
N THR A 114 20.13 -6.70 -2.95
CA THR A 114 20.26 -7.84 -3.87
C THR A 114 19.21 -7.82 -4.97
N ASN A 115 18.29 -6.86 -4.94
CA ASN A 115 17.13 -6.77 -5.86
C ASN A 115 16.39 -8.11 -5.95
N SER A 116 16.07 -8.71 -4.82
CA SER A 116 15.45 -10.04 -4.78
C SER A 116 14.36 -10.17 -3.72
N TRP A 117 13.41 -11.06 -3.99
CA TRP A 117 12.29 -11.39 -3.12
C TRP A 117 12.46 -12.76 -2.48
N VAL A 118 11.93 -12.88 -1.25
CA VAL A 118 11.80 -14.15 -0.53
C VAL A 118 10.41 -14.22 0.09
N LYS A 119 9.69 -15.32 -0.14
CA LYS A 119 8.49 -15.65 0.63
C LYS A 119 8.90 -16.14 2.01
N LEU A 120 8.36 -15.53 3.06
CA LEU A 120 8.66 -15.95 4.43
C LEU A 120 7.86 -17.20 4.80
N MET A 121 8.40 -17.99 5.72
CA MET A 121 7.69 -19.13 6.31
C MET A 121 6.59 -18.66 7.27
N SER A 122 6.76 -17.50 7.91
CA SER A 122 5.74 -16.87 8.74
C SER A 122 4.66 -16.25 7.87
N HIS A 123 3.42 -16.35 8.31
CA HIS A 123 2.24 -15.81 7.64
C HIS A 123 1.27 -15.27 8.68
N ALA A 124 0.31 -14.44 8.25
CA ALA A 124 -0.78 -14.01 9.11
C ALA A 124 -1.73 -15.19 9.44
N PRO A 125 -2.43 -15.17 10.59
CA PRO A 125 -3.37 -16.23 10.96
C PRO A 125 -4.48 -16.44 9.92
N MET A 126 -4.85 -15.37 9.19
CA MET A 126 -5.84 -15.39 8.12
C MET A 126 -5.40 -14.47 6.98
N GLY A 127 -5.94 -14.70 5.78
CA GLY A 127 -5.77 -13.79 4.65
C GLY A 127 -6.41 -12.44 4.92
N MET A 128 -5.82 -11.38 4.40
CA MET A 128 -6.32 -10.01 4.53
C MET A 128 -6.11 -9.24 3.25
N ALA A 129 -7.14 -8.49 2.83
CA ALA A 129 -7.08 -7.55 1.71
C ALA A 129 -7.76 -6.24 2.11
N GLY A 130 -7.26 -5.09 1.61
CA GLY A 130 -7.77 -3.78 1.99
C GLY A 130 -7.51 -3.41 3.45
N HIS A 131 -6.56 -4.08 4.08
CA HIS A 131 -6.12 -3.81 5.45
C HIS A 131 -5.14 -2.62 5.49
N VAL A 132 -4.79 -2.18 6.70
CA VAL A 132 -3.79 -1.13 6.93
C VAL A 132 -2.58 -1.72 7.65
N THR A 133 -1.39 -1.25 7.30
CA THR A 133 -0.15 -1.64 7.97
C THR A 133 0.56 -0.41 8.53
N PHE A 134 0.95 -0.49 9.78
CA PHE A 134 1.77 0.52 10.47
C PHE A 134 3.08 -0.11 10.92
N VAL A 135 4.14 0.69 10.98
CA VAL A 135 5.42 0.28 11.54
C VAL A 135 5.70 1.07 12.81
N HIS A 136 6.01 0.37 13.88
CA HIS A 136 6.45 0.97 15.13
C HIS A 136 7.48 0.07 15.82
N ASN A 137 8.61 0.65 16.23
CA ASN A 137 9.71 -0.06 16.91
C ASN A 137 10.14 -1.34 16.19
N GLY A 138 10.36 -1.28 14.85
CA GLY A 138 10.82 -2.40 14.03
C GLY A 138 9.79 -3.52 13.84
N LYS A 139 8.52 -3.28 14.18
CA LYS A 139 7.43 -4.25 14.04
C LYS A 139 6.34 -3.71 13.12
N ALA A 140 5.77 -4.60 12.28
CA ALA A 140 4.56 -4.30 11.53
C ALA A 140 3.31 -4.64 12.35
N TYR A 141 2.37 -3.73 12.36
CA TYR A 141 1.03 -3.90 12.92
C TYR A 141 0.04 -3.86 11.76
N VAL A 142 -0.73 -4.92 11.61
CA VAL A 142 -1.68 -5.09 10.51
C VAL A 142 -3.08 -5.18 11.08
N THR A 143 -4.03 -4.41 10.53
CA THR A 143 -5.40 -4.35 11.06
C THR A 143 -6.42 -4.02 9.98
N GLY A 144 -7.67 -4.44 10.18
CA GLY A 144 -8.79 -4.21 9.27
C GLY A 144 -8.77 -5.10 8.03
N GLY A 145 -9.47 -4.66 7.01
CA GLY A 145 -9.63 -5.40 5.75
C GLY A 145 -10.64 -6.53 5.81
N VAL A 146 -10.72 -7.28 4.72
CA VAL A 146 -11.58 -8.45 4.58
C VAL A 146 -10.74 -9.73 4.50
N ASN A 147 -11.24 -10.81 5.09
CA ASN A 147 -10.70 -12.16 4.92
C ASN A 147 -11.50 -12.96 3.88
N GLN A 148 -11.09 -14.20 3.60
CA GLN A 148 -11.74 -15.04 2.60
C GLN A 148 -13.22 -15.29 2.91
N ASN A 149 -13.58 -15.48 4.18
CA ASN A 149 -14.97 -15.78 4.58
C ASN A 149 -15.86 -14.55 4.37
N ILE A 150 -15.41 -13.38 4.79
CA ILE A 150 -16.13 -12.12 4.57
C ILE A 150 -16.25 -11.84 3.07
N PHE A 151 -15.18 -12.06 2.31
CA PHE A 151 -15.19 -11.89 0.85
C PHE A 151 -16.19 -12.81 0.17
N ASN A 152 -16.20 -14.09 0.52
CA ASN A 152 -17.14 -15.06 -0.05
C ASN A 152 -18.58 -14.74 0.34
N GLY A 153 -18.84 -14.47 1.62
CA GLY A 153 -20.17 -14.13 2.12
C GLY A 153 -20.78 -12.91 1.41
N TYR A 154 -19.98 -11.87 1.18
CA TYR A 154 -20.45 -10.72 0.43
C TYR A 154 -20.95 -11.07 -0.99
N PHE A 155 -20.26 -11.96 -1.70
CA PHE A 155 -20.67 -12.38 -3.03
C PHE A 155 -21.84 -13.37 -3.00
N GLU A 156 -21.96 -14.20 -1.96
CA GLU A 156 -23.12 -15.06 -1.74
C GLU A 156 -24.37 -14.21 -1.52
N ASP A 157 -24.29 -13.21 -0.63
CA ASP A 157 -25.38 -12.26 -0.35
C ASP A 157 -25.79 -11.46 -1.60
N LEU A 158 -24.81 -10.99 -2.40
CA LEU A 158 -25.10 -10.30 -3.67
C LEU A 158 -25.82 -11.22 -4.68
N ASN A 159 -25.41 -12.49 -4.76
CA ASN A 159 -26.04 -13.45 -5.66
C ASN A 159 -27.48 -13.76 -5.21
N GLU A 160 -27.72 -13.89 -3.91
CA GLU A 160 -29.05 -14.10 -3.36
C GLU A 160 -29.95 -12.88 -3.54
N ALA A 161 -29.41 -11.67 -3.35
CA ALA A 161 -30.14 -10.42 -3.59
C ALA A 161 -30.53 -10.26 -5.07
N GLY A 162 -29.77 -10.83 -5.99
CA GLY A 162 -30.02 -10.78 -7.43
C GLY A 162 -30.09 -9.34 -7.96
N LYS A 163 -31.30 -8.93 -8.42
CA LYS A 163 -31.56 -7.57 -8.92
C LYS A 163 -32.41 -6.72 -7.95
N ASP A 164 -32.68 -7.20 -6.76
CA ASP A 164 -33.44 -6.46 -5.76
C ASP A 164 -32.56 -5.36 -5.16
N SER A 165 -32.81 -4.11 -5.57
CA SER A 165 -32.05 -2.95 -5.12
C SER A 165 -32.14 -2.74 -3.60
N THR A 166 -33.29 -3.07 -2.98
CA THR A 166 -33.48 -2.94 -1.54
C THR A 166 -32.67 -3.98 -0.77
N ALA A 167 -32.52 -5.18 -1.31
CA ALA A 167 -31.66 -6.21 -0.74
C ALA A 167 -30.18 -5.85 -0.89
N ILE A 168 -29.77 -5.33 -2.05
CA ILE A 168 -28.39 -4.87 -2.31
C ILE A 168 -28.01 -3.73 -1.38
N ASP A 169 -28.90 -2.76 -1.14
CA ASP A 169 -28.63 -1.62 -0.24
C ASP A 169 -28.38 -2.03 1.22
N LYS A 170 -28.86 -3.21 1.62
CA LYS A 170 -28.60 -3.76 2.97
C LYS A 170 -27.26 -4.48 3.10
N ILE A 171 -26.65 -4.87 1.98
CA ILE A 171 -25.37 -5.58 1.93
C ILE A 171 -24.19 -4.57 1.94
N ASN A 172 -24.39 -3.36 1.40
CA ASN A 172 -23.42 -2.27 1.36
C ASN A 172 -23.49 -1.37 2.60
#